data_88913226e19e427e056e2cdd6c689d0b
#
_entry.id   88913226e19e427e056e2cdd6c689d0b
#
_cell.length_a   1.000
_cell.length_b   1.000
_cell.length_c   1.000
_cell.angle_alpha   90.00
_cell.angle_beta   90.00
_cell.angle_gamma   90.00
#
_symmetry.space_group_name_H-M   'P 1'
#
loop_
_entity.id
_entity.type
_entity.pdbx_description
1 polymer ?
#
loop_
_entity_poly.entity_id
_entity_poly.type
_entity_poly.pdbx_seq_one_letter_code
_entity_poly.pdbx_strand_id
1 'polypeptide(L)'
;MSDKQPELPNRQTAFTEAFKEFIAADWAPYSTELPARLAAAEHTQPRRDAVSAAYPGERLVVPAGGLKVRSNDTDHPFRPHSAFAHLTGLGADREPDAVLVFEPIFTEGDGDEVEDAGHVATLYFKPRAPRTDPEFYADARYGEMWVGQRESLEEMQAMTGLPCEAISELPAALSTNTDRIPTRVVRGVDDRITQLLDELRRTNEVDFDPCTDEEFAVMLSELRLIKDDFELEQMQLAVDATKVGFDAVITDFPTAVAKGRGERWCEGVFALHARHLGNDVGYGSICASGDHANTLHWIRNDGDLRDGDLILLDMGVEVDTLYTADVTRTLPIDGTFTPAQRKVYEAVLAAQQAGIDAARAGATFHEVHDASIRVIAEHLHAWGILPVSVEESLDPVTGGQHRRWMVHGTSHHLGIDVHDCAQARKEFYRDGTLKPGMCITVEPGLYFKSTDLLVPEELRGIGIRIEDDIVVTADGSRNLSQA
;
A
#
# COMPACT_ATOMS: atom_id res chain seq x y z
N MET A 1 0.51 16.42 39.36
CA MET A 1 -0.66 16.16 38.52
C MET A 1 -1.36 14.96 39.09
N SER A 2 -2.65 15.01 39.38
CA SER A 2 -3.35 13.91 40.05
C SER A 2 -3.45 12.72 39.09
N ASP A 3 -2.94 11.56 39.52
CA ASP A 3 -3.16 10.25 38.91
C ASP A 3 -4.67 9.95 38.87
N LYS A 4 -5.38 10.49 37.89
CA LYS A 4 -6.69 9.96 37.54
C LYS A 4 -6.43 8.67 36.76
N GLN A 5 -6.71 7.53 37.41
CA GLN A 5 -6.85 6.27 36.67
C GLN A 5 -7.81 6.52 35.49
N PRO A 6 -7.49 6.02 34.29
CA PRO A 6 -8.41 6.15 33.16
C PRO A 6 -9.78 5.57 33.56
N GLU A 7 -10.84 6.33 33.29
CA GLU A 7 -12.21 5.83 33.53
C GLU A 7 -12.41 4.58 32.65
N LEU A 8 -12.80 3.48 33.30
CA LEU A 8 -13.14 2.25 32.57
C LEU A 8 -14.31 2.53 31.63
N PRO A 9 -14.36 1.93 30.44
CA PRO A 9 -15.53 2.01 29.56
C PRO A 9 -16.81 1.64 30.31
N ASN A 10 -17.90 2.31 30.01
CA ASN A 10 -19.19 2.14 30.73
C ASN A 10 -19.68 0.69 30.86
N ARG A 11 -19.20 -0.20 30.04
CA ARG A 11 -19.51 -1.64 30.05
C ARG A 11 -18.54 -2.50 30.86
N GLN A 12 -17.47 -1.91 31.43
CA GLN A 12 -16.52 -2.65 32.24
C GLN A 12 -16.79 -2.45 33.73
N THR A 13 -16.77 -3.56 34.47
CA THR A 13 -16.86 -3.57 35.92
C THR A 13 -15.44 -3.39 36.51
N ALA A 14 -15.34 -2.62 37.59
CA ALA A 14 -14.07 -2.45 38.30
C ALA A 14 -13.54 -3.79 38.82
N PHE A 15 -12.24 -4.03 38.62
CA PHE A 15 -11.57 -5.23 39.10
C PHE A 15 -11.37 -5.17 40.63
N THR A 16 -11.80 -6.21 41.35
CA THR A 16 -11.57 -6.35 42.78
C THR A 16 -10.13 -6.73 43.09
N GLU A 17 -9.66 -6.43 44.30
CA GLU A 17 -8.30 -6.84 44.72
C GLU A 17 -8.13 -8.36 44.67
N ALA A 18 -9.14 -9.12 45.09
CA ALA A 18 -9.13 -10.58 44.98
C ALA A 18 -8.97 -11.07 43.55
N PHE A 19 -9.58 -10.37 42.56
CA PHE A 19 -9.36 -10.71 41.13
C PHE A 19 -7.92 -10.37 40.71
N LYS A 20 -7.38 -9.23 41.07
CA LYS A 20 -6.02 -8.80 40.69
C LYS A 20 -4.95 -9.76 41.21
N GLU A 21 -5.11 -10.23 42.44
CA GLU A 21 -4.25 -11.25 43.02
C GLU A 21 -4.38 -12.59 42.31
N PHE A 22 -5.61 -13.00 42.01
CA PHE A 22 -5.89 -14.30 41.40
C PHE A 22 -5.44 -14.37 39.93
N ILE A 23 -5.68 -13.31 39.15
CA ILE A 23 -5.35 -13.28 37.71
C ILE A 23 -3.84 -13.33 37.47
N ALA A 24 -3.03 -12.89 38.39
CA ALA A 24 -1.58 -12.90 38.27
C ALA A 24 -0.93 -14.24 38.68
N ALA A 25 -1.70 -15.16 39.32
CA ALA A 25 -1.15 -16.36 39.93
C ALA A 25 -1.09 -17.55 38.94
N ASP A 26 -0.09 -18.42 39.15
CA ASP A 26 0.04 -19.75 38.54
C ASP A 26 0.03 -19.83 37.00
N TRP A 27 0.52 -18.82 36.32
CA TRP A 27 0.77 -18.87 34.89
C TRP A 27 2.09 -19.60 34.59
N ALA A 28 2.10 -20.42 33.53
CA ALA A 28 3.35 -20.96 33.01
C ALA A 28 4.28 -19.81 32.57
N PRO A 29 5.60 -19.95 32.74
CA PRO A 29 6.54 -18.94 32.25
C PRO A 29 6.43 -18.78 30.75
N TYR A 30 6.77 -17.59 30.24
CA TYR A 30 6.91 -17.39 28.80
C TYR A 30 7.99 -18.31 28.22
N SER A 31 7.83 -18.69 26.94
CA SER A 31 8.89 -19.43 26.24
C SER A 31 10.21 -18.63 26.24
N THR A 32 11.30 -19.35 26.36
CA THR A 32 12.66 -18.80 26.17
C THR A 32 13.20 -19.09 24.76
N GLU A 33 12.44 -19.83 23.94
CA GLU A 33 12.77 -20.07 22.54
C GLU A 33 12.46 -18.83 21.73
N LEU A 34 13.49 -18.26 21.09
CA LEU A 34 13.34 -17.07 20.27
C LEU A 34 12.68 -17.42 18.93
N PRO A 35 11.81 -16.56 18.41
CA PRO A 35 11.21 -16.74 17.09
C PRO A 35 12.28 -16.64 15.98
N ALA A 36 11.97 -17.27 14.83
CA ALA A 36 12.79 -17.15 13.64
C ALA A 36 12.75 -15.70 13.11
N ARG A 37 13.81 -15.30 12.44
CA ARG A 37 13.87 -14.03 11.73
C ARG A 37 12.82 -13.99 10.64
N LEU A 38 12.12 -12.86 10.47
CA LEU A 38 11.16 -12.64 9.39
C LEU A 38 11.89 -12.62 8.06
N ALA A 39 11.35 -13.31 7.04
CA ALA A 39 11.94 -13.33 5.70
C ALA A 39 12.13 -11.91 5.15
N ALA A 40 11.13 -11.04 5.29
CA ALA A 40 11.23 -9.64 4.88
C ALA A 40 12.37 -8.88 5.59
N ALA A 41 12.63 -9.17 6.88
CA ALA A 41 13.66 -8.49 7.66
C ALA A 41 15.08 -8.80 7.17
N GLU A 42 15.29 -9.93 6.48
CA GLU A 42 16.60 -10.29 5.91
C GLU A 42 17.02 -9.34 4.77
N HIS A 43 16.06 -8.69 4.12
CA HIS A 43 16.28 -7.81 2.97
C HIS A 43 16.28 -6.31 3.33
N THR A 44 16.04 -5.94 4.59
CA THR A 44 15.86 -4.53 4.99
C THR A 44 17.17 -3.79 5.25
N GLN A 45 18.28 -4.48 5.55
CA GLN A 45 19.56 -3.80 5.87
C GLN A 45 20.07 -2.92 4.71
N PRO A 46 20.12 -3.37 3.44
CA PRO A 46 20.57 -2.51 2.33
C PRO A 46 19.69 -1.27 2.15
N ARG A 47 18.40 -1.37 2.45
CA ARG A 47 17.45 -0.25 2.39
C ARG A 47 17.75 0.78 3.48
N ARG A 48 18.05 0.32 4.70
CA ARG A 48 18.49 1.20 5.80
C ARG A 48 19.85 1.83 5.52
N ASP A 49 20.77 1.11 4.90
CA ASP A 49 22.09 1.64 4.51
C ASP A 49 21.94 2.77 3.49
N ALA A 50 21.01 2.64 2.52
CA ALA A 50 20.71 3.68 1.55
C ALA A 50 20.13 4.94 2.21
N VAL A 51 19.24 4.77 3.20
CA VAL A 51 18.69 5.89 3.99
C VAL A 51 19.80 6.56 4.81
N SER A 52 20.64 5.78 5.47
CA SER A 52 21.78 6.26 6.26
C SER A 52 22.76 7.09 5.41
N ALA A 53 23.08 6.60 4.22
CA ALA A 53 23.98 7.29 3.29
C ALA A 53 23.40 8.60 2.73
N ALA A 54 22.08 8.73 2.67
CA ALA A 54 21.41 9.92 2.16
C ALA A 54 21.38 11.10 3.15
N TYR A 55 21.48 10.80 4.46
CA TYR A 55 21.33 11.81 5.53
C TYR A 55 22.44 11.68 6.59
N PRO A 56 23.70 11.86 6.20
CA PRO A 56 24.82 11.74 7.12
C PRO A 56 24.70 12.73 8.29
N GLY A 57 24.89 12.24 9.52
CA GLY A 57 24.88 13.06 10.74
C GLY A 57 23.50 13.57 11.19
N GLU A 58 22.39 13.18 10.53
CA GLU A 58 21.04 13.57 10.92
C GLU A 58 20.31 12.43 11.64
N ARG A 59 19.48 12.74 12.63
CA ARG A 59 18.58 11.75 13.23
C ARG A 59 17.32 11.61 12.37
N LEU A 60 16.90 10.35 12.06
CA LEU A 60 15.76 10.08 11.20
C LEU A 60 14.71 9.27 11.97
N VAL A 61 13.46 9.73 11.92
CA VAL A 61 12.35 9.15 12.71
C VAL A 61 11.24 8.69 11.76
N VAL A 62 10.98 7.38 11.76
CA VAL A 62 9.98 6.73 10.90
C VAL A 62 8.93 6.02 11.76
N PRO A 63 7.79 6.66 12.06
CA PRO A 63 6.72 6.02 12.81
C PRO A 63 5.99 4.95 12.00
N ALA A 64 5.51 3.90 12.67
CA ALA A 64 4.60 2.92 12.10
C ALA A 64 3.16 3.46 11.96
N GLY A 65 2.79 4.39 12.81
CA GLY A 65 1.43 4.87 13.01
C GLY A 65 0.70 4.14 14.11
N GLY A 66 -0.45 4.68 14.51
CA GLY A 66 -1.27 4.14 15.58
C GLY A 66 -2.54 3.44 15.07
N LEU A 67 -3.20 2.72 15.96
CA LEU A 67 -4.51 2.14 15.71
C LEU A 67 -5.54 3.22 15.38
N LYS A 68 -6.36 2.97 14.37
CA LYS A 68 -7.44 3.86 13.93
C LYS A 68 -8.79 3.32 14.42
N VAL A 69 -9.50 4.13 15.19
CA VAL A 69 -10.82 3.75 15.70
C VAL A 69 -11.78 3.53 14.53
N ARG A 70 -12.40 2.35 14.49
CA ARG A 70 -13.51 2.03 13.58
C ARG A 70 -14.83 2.54 14.16
N SER A 71 -15.09 2.19 15.43
CA SER A 71 -16.25 2.68 16.16
C SER A 71 -16.08 2.48 17.67
N ASN A 72 -16.29 3.52 18.47
CA ASN A 72 -16.19 3.51 19.93
C ASN A 72 -14.83 2.95 20.42
N ASP A 73 -14.81 1.70 20.84
CA ASP A 73 -13.68 0.95 21.40
C ASP A 73 -13.21 -0.20 20.52
N THR A 74 -13.64 -0.23 19.27
CA THR A 74 -13.17 -1.15 18.24
C THR A 74 -12.31 -0.41 17.23
N ASP A 75 -11.15 -0.96 16.92
CA ASP A 75 -10.23 -0.42 15.94
C ASP A 75 -10.35 -1.15 14.59
N HIS A 76 -9.89 -0.51 13.53
CA HIS A 76 -9.60 -1.17 12.27
C HIS A 76 -8.38 -2.08 12.43
N PRO A 77 -8.23 -3.16 11.61
CA PRO A 77 -6.97 -3.89 11.52
C PRO A 77 -5.80 -2.93 11.30
N PHE A 78 -4.70 -3.17 11.99
CA PHE A 78 -3.54 -2.31 11.90
C PHE A 78 -2.74 -2.60 10.62
N ARG A 79 -2.42 -1.55 9.88
CA ARG A 79 -1.50 -1.57 8.76
C ARG A 79 -0.44 -0.50 8.99
N PRO A 80 0.84 -0.87 9.13
CA PRO A 80 1.91 0.10 9.34
C PRO A 80 2.10 0.99 8.10
N HIS A 81 2.68 2.15 8.32
CA HIS A 81 3.10 3.03 7.23
C HIS A 81 4.13 2.32 6.34
N SER A 82 4.00 2.48 5.02
CA SER A 82 4.75 1.71 4.03
C SER A 82 6.27 1.90 4.14
N ALA A 83 6.75 3.10 4.47
CA ALA A 83 8.17 3.33 4.73
C ALA A 83 8.67 2.57 5.97
N PHE A 84 7.86 2.49 7.04
CA PHE A 84 8.20 1.71 8.23
C PHE A 84 8.31 0.22 7.90
N ALA A 85 7.30 -0.33 7.23
CA ALA A 85 7.29 -1.73 6.80
C ALA A 85 8.49 -2.06 5.89
N HIS A 86 8.80 -1.20 4.92
CA HIS A 86 9.90 -1.35 3.98
C HIS A 86 11.28 -1.39 4.67
N LEU A 87 11.46 -0.63 5.76
CA LEU A 87 12.72 -0.51 6.49
C LEU A 87 12.88 -1.52 7.62
N THR A 88 11.77 -2.10 8.13
CA THR A 88 11.79 -3.03 9.28
C THR A 88 11.49 -4.47 8.90
N GLY A 89 10.76 -4.71 7.82
CA GLY A 89 10.21 -6.01 7.45
C GLY A 89 8.98 -6.39 8.27
N LEU A 90 8.44 -5.49 9.11
CA LEU A 90 7.21 -5.69 9.87
C LEU A 90 6.01 -5.36 8.97
N GLY A 91 5.26 -6.39 8.63
CA GLY A 91 4.10 -6.31 7.74
C GLY A 91 2.79 -6.08 8.49
N ALA A 92 1.73 -6.72 7.96
CA ALA A 92 0.39 -6.60 8.50
C ALA A 92 0.31 -6.97 9.98
N ASP A 93 -0.55 -6.26 10.71
CA ASP A 93 -0.83 -6.48 12.14
C ASP A 93 0.39 -6.38 13.07
N ARG A 94 1.45 -5.69 12.63
CA ARG A 94 2.71 -5.51 13.39
C ARG A 94 3.05 -4.03 13.51
N GLU A 95 3.37 -3.60 14.46
CA GLU A 95 3.49 -3.07 15.81
C GLU A 95 2.87 -1.68 15.78
N PRO A 96 1.60 -1.50 16.16
CA PRO A 96 1.01 -0.17 16.29
C PRO A 96 1.80 0.65 17.30
N ASP A 97 1.92 1.95 17.02
CA ASP A 97 2.66 2.94 17.81
C ASP A 97 4.19 2.75 17.85
N ALA A 98 4.76 1.79 17.09
CA ALA A 98 6.20 1.63 16.98
C ALA A 98 6.87 2.76 16.20
N VAL A 99 8.14 3.01 16.47
CA VAL A 99 8.95 4.03 15.80
C VAL A 99 10.35 3.49 15.52
N LEU A 100 10.76 3.56 14.27
CA LEU A 100 12.14 3.29 13.87
C LEU A 100 12.93 4.61 13.92
N VAL A 101 14.04 4.62 14.66
CA VAL A 101 14.91 5.78 14.78
C VAL A 101 16.31 5.42 14.30
N PHE A 102 16.82 6.20 13.36
CA PHE A 102 18.22 6.16 12.94
C PHE A 102 18.97 7.22 13.76
N GLU A 103 19.84 6.78 14.64
CA GLU A 103 20.70 7.67 15.42
C GLU A 103 22.07 7.75 14.77
N PRO A 104 22.59 8.94 14.43
CA PRO A 104 23.89 9.07 13.78
C PRO A 104 25.03 8.67 14.71
N ILE A 105 26.03 8.00 14.16
CA ILE A 105 27.26 7.62 14.86
C ILE A 105 28.34 8.58 14.42
N PHE A 106 29.03 9.16 15.39
CA PHE A 106 30.19 10.02 15.18
C PHE A 106 31.46 9.33 15.71
N THR A 107 32.51 9.33 14.91
CA THR A 107 33.83 8.87 15.30
C THR A 107 34.79 10.03 15.36
N GLU A 108 35.84 9.93 16.24
CA GLU A 108 36.93 10.89 16.28
C GLU A 108 37.75 10.73 14.99
N GLY A 109 37.80 11.79 14.18
CA GLY A 109 38.66 11.89 13.01
C GLY A 109 40.10 12.35 13.38
N ASP A 110 40.93 12.63 12.39
CA ASP A 110 42.27 13.17 12.59
C ASP A 110 42.21 14.60 13.10
N GLY A 111 42.61 14.79 14.37
CA GLY A 111 42.57 16.10 15.07
C GLY A 111 41.25 16.30 15.83
N ASP A 112 40.68 17.51 15.75
CA ASP A 112 39.39 17.88 16.37
C ASP A 112 38.19 17.65 15.41
N GLU A 113 38.37 16.94 14.28
CA GLU A 113 37.32 16.63 13.32
C GLU A 113 36.49 15.43 13.80
N VAL A 114 35.18 15.54 13.65
CA VAL A 114 34.20 14.47 13.92
C VAL A 114 33.71 13.95 12.57
N GLU A 115 33.94 12.66 12.32
CA GLU A 115 33.49 12.01 11.09
C GLU A 115 32.18 11.26 11.31
N ASP A 116 31.26 11.37 10.34
CA ASP A 116 30.05 10.56 10.31
C ASP A 116 30.40 9.10 10.00
N ALA A 117 29.95 8.19 10.84
CA ALA A 117 30.16 6.75 10.72
C ALA A 117 28.87 5.99 10.37
N GLY A 118 27.86 6.68 9.90
CA GLY A 118 26.55 6.14 9.57
C GLY A 118 25.58 6.17 10.76
N HIS A 119 24.66 5.22 10.83
CA HIS A 119 23.61 5.21 11.83
C HIS A 119 23.43 3.84 12.51
N VAL A 120 23.01 3.88 13.78
CA VAL A 120 22.33 2.75 14.42
C VAL A 120 20.82 2.94 14.26
N ALA A 121 20.18 2.00 13.59
CA ALA A 121 18.72 1.96 13.49
C ALA A 121 18.15 1.17 14.68
N THR A 122 17.39 1.81 15.56
CA THR A 122 16.77 1.19 16.74
C THR A 122 15.24 1.21 16.61
N LEU A 123 14.61 0.08 16.87
CA LEU A 123 13.14 -0.05 16.88
C LEU A 123 12.61 0.18 18.29
N TYR A 124 11.85 1.25 18.46
CA TYR A 124 11.09 1.54 19.68
C TYR A 124 9.68 1.02 19.54
N PHE A 125 9.26 0.11 20.42
CA PHE A 125 7.91 -0.42 20.40
C PHE A 125 7.42 -0.71 21.82
N LYS A 126 6.14 -1.06 21.96
CA LYS A 126 5.57 -1.42 23.26
C LYS A 126 5.73 -2.93 23.50
N PRO A 127 6.74 -3.40 24.26
CA PRO A 127 6.91 -4.81 24.54
C PRO A 127 5.78 -5.34 25.41
N ARG A 128 5.57 -6.66 25.44
CA ARG A 128 4.56 -7.26 26.31
C ARG A 128 4.80 -6.92 27.78
N ALA A 129 3.73 -6.65 28.48
CA ALA A 129 3.75 -6.44 29.91
C ALA A 129 3.86 -7.79 30.66
N PRO A 130 4.49 -7.83 31.85
CA PRO A 130 4.44 -8.99 32.73
C PRO A 130 2.99 -9.30 33.12
N ARG A 131 2.64 -10.59 33.32
CA ARG A 131 1.29 -11.00 33.76
C ARG A 131 0.87 -10.49 35.14
N THR A 132 1.81 -9.92 35.88
CA THR A 132 1.57 -9.21 37.15
C THR A 132 1.19 -7.75 36.97
N ASP A 133 1.34 -7.20 35.74
CA ASP A 133 0.97 -5.84 35.41
C ASP A 133 -0.53 -5.75 35.08
N PRO A 134 -1.22 -4.69 35.53
CA PRO A 134 -2.62 -4.46 35.13
C PRO A 134 -2.88 -4.41 33.62
N GLU A 135 -1.90 -4.04 32.81
CA GLU A 135 -1.99 -4.07 31.36
C GLU A 135 -2.36 -5.45 30.83
N PHE A 136 -1.85 -6.52 31.42
CA PHE A 136 -2.09 -7.89 31.02
C PHE A 136 -3.60 -8.19 30.82
N TYR A 137 -4.46 -7.69 31.71
CA TYR A 137 -5.89 -7.99 31.72
C TYR A 137 -6.82 -6.77 31.52
N ALA A 138 -6.30 -5.54 31.67
CA ALA A 138 -7.13 -4.34 31.65
C ALA A 138 -6.96 -3.48 30.39
N ASP A 139 -5.89 -3.66 29.64
CA ASP A 139 -5.66 -2.92 28.40
C ASP A 139 -6.22 -3.67 27.21
N ALA A 140 -7.31 -3.15 26.59
CA ALA A 140 -7.97 -3.78 25.45
C ALA A 140 -7.17 -3.70 24.14
N ARG A 141 -6.14 -2.85 24.05
CA ARG A 141 -5.33 -2.67 22.83
C ARG A 141 -4.01 -3.44 22.87
N TYR A 142 -3.45 -3.64 24.06
CA TYR A 142 -2.09 -4.19 24.20
C TYR A 142 -2.03 -5.35 25.19
N GLY A 143 -3.06 -5.56 26.02
CA GLY A 143 -3.08 -6.61 27.03
C GLY A 143 -3.18 -8.01 26.43
N GLU A 144 -2.36 -8.96 26.95
CA GLU A 144 -2.32 -10.35 26.45
C GLU A 144 -3.69 -11.03 26.49
N MET A 145 -4.52 -10.73 27.50
CA MET A 145 -5.87 -11.30 27.61
C MET A 145 -6.84 -10.82 26.51
N TRP A 146 -6.48 -9.76 25.79
CA TRP A 146 -7.34 -9.12 24.79
C TRP A 146 -6.85 -9.36 23.36
N VAL A 147 -5.55 -9.23 23.12
CA VAL A 147 -4.97 -9.26 21.78
C VAL A 147 -3.96 -10.40 21.59
N GLY A 148 -3.79 -11.25 22.61
CA GLY A 148 -2.80 -12.31 22.58
C GLY A 148 -1.42 -11.85 23.06
N GLN A 149 -0.49 -12.80 23.12
CA GLN A 149 0.88 -12.54 23.56
C GLN A 149 1.60 -11.67 22.53
N ARG A 150 2.12 -10.54 22.98
CA ARG A 150 3.01 -9.67 22.20
C ARG A 150 4.46 -10.08 22.42
N GLU A 151 5.35 -9.59 21.59
CA GLU A 151 6.77 -9.89 21.67
C GLU A 151 7.46 -9.17 22.85
N SER A 152 8.51 -9.79 23.40
CA SER A 152 9.51 -9.12 24.24
C SER A 152 10.50 -8.34 23.37
N LEU A 153 11.39 -7.57 24.00
CA LEU A 153 12.47 -6.87 23.29
C LEU A 153 13.39 -7.86 22.56
N GLU A 154 13.74 -8.98 23.22
CA GLU A 154 14.62 -10.01 22.65
C GLU A 154 13.95 -10.77 21.48
N GLU A 155 12.65 -11.08 21.60
CA GLU A 155 11.89 -11.72 20.54
C GLU A 155 11.78 -10.82 19.31
N MET A 156 11.46 -9.54 19.49
CA MET A 156 11.39 -8.57 18.39
C MET A 156 12.76 -8.36 17.74
N GLN A 157 13.82 -8.30 18.53
CA GLN A 157 15.18 -8.22 18.01
C GLN A 157 15.54 -9.47 17.18
N ALA A 158 15.14 -10.66 17.62
CA ALA A 158 15.37 -11.90 16.88
C ALA A 158 14.60 -11.86 15.52
N MET A 159 13.36 -11.41 15.53
CA MET A 159 12.51 -11.33 14.35
C MET A 159 12.99 -10.31 13.33
N THR A 160 13.42 -9.13 13.78
CA THR A 160 13.76 -8.01 12.89
C THR A 160 15.25 -7.88 12.62
N GLY A 161 16.09 -8.36 13.53
CA GLY A 161 17.53 -8.11 13.52
C GLY A 161 17.91 -6.67 13.87
N LEU A 162 16.97 -5.87 14.36
CA LEU A 162 17.18 -4.50 14.84
C LEU A 162 17.42 -4.49 16.35
N PRO A 163 18.30 -3.64 16.89
CA PRO A 163 18.24 -3.26 18.29
C PRO A 163 16.83 -2.80 18.64
N CYS A 164 16.32 -3.23 19.80
CA CYS A 164 14.96 -2.93 20.23
C CYS A 164 14.95 -2.31 21.61
N GLU A 165 14.14 -1.26 21.79
CA GLU A 165 13.94 -0.55 23.04
C GLU A 165 12.46 -0.36 23.34
N ALA A 166 12.11 -0.19 24.61
CA ALA A 166 10.73 0.12 24.97
C ALA A 166 10.34 1.52 24.48
N ILE A 167 9.12 1.65 23.96
CA ILE A 167 8.60 2.95 23.46
C ILE A 167 8.61 4.05 24.53
N SER A 168 8.57 3.69 25.81
CA SER A 168 8.69 4.63 26.94
C SER A 168 10.02 5.37 26.98
N GLU A 169 11.08 4.79 26.39
CA GLU A 169 12.41 5.39 26.34
C GLU A 169 12.58 6.38 25.17
N LEU A 170 11.67 6.34 24.19
CA LEU A 170 11.75 7.16 22.98
C LEU A 170 11.81 8.68 23.29
N PRO A 171 10.99 9.26 24.19
CA PRO A 171 11.05 10.70 24.47
C PRO A 171 12.43 11.12 25.01
N ALA A 172 13.07 10.31 25.84
CA ALA A 172 14.41 10.57 26.36
C ALA A 172 15.47 10.49 25.25
N ALA A 173 15.39 9.47 24.41
CA ALA A 173 16.28 9.31 23.26
C ALA A 173 16.17 10.49 22.29
N LEU A 174 14.97 10.90 21.92
CA LEU A 174 14.75 12.04 21.00
C LEU A 174 15.17 13.40 21.61
N SER A 175 15.14 13.54 22.92
CA SER A 175 15.56 14.78 23.60
C SER A 175 17.09 14.95 23.69
N THR A 176 17.83 13.87 23.47
CA THR A 176 19.30 13.88 23.58
C THR A 176 19.90 14.62 22.37
N ASN A 177 20.75 15.65 22.64
CA ASN A 177 21.45 16.43 21.61
C ASN A 177 20.53 17.06 20.53
N THR A 178 19.28 17.38 20.85
CA THR A 178 18.33 17.99 19.89
C THR A 178 18.83 19.33 19.33
N ASP A 179 19.64 20.05 20.08
CA ASP A 179 20.29 21.30 19.69
C ASP A 179 21.46 21.11 18.71
N ARG A 180 21.97 19.89 18.55
CA ARG A 180 23.18 19.59 17.77
C ARG A 180 22.93 18.65 16.60
N ILE A 181 21.97 17.73 16.74
CA ILE A 181 21.67 16.72 15.74
C ILE A 181 20.39 17.13 15.02
N PRO A 182 20.50 17.57 13.74
CA PRO A 182 19.33 17.80 12.92
C PRO A 182 18.45 16.55 12.89
N THR A 183 17.15 16.72 13.03
CA THR A 183 16.23 15.57 13.10
C THR A 183 15.15 15.71 12.01
N ARG A 184 14.88 14.62 11.27
CA ARG A 184 13.79 14.52 10.31
C ARG A 184 12.74 13.51 10.77
N VAL A 185 11.49 13.73 10.44
CA VAL A 185 10.38 12.80 10.74
C VAL A 185 9.43 12.65 9.58
N VAL A 186 8.90 11.45 9.38
CA VAL A 186 7.79 11.24 8.43
C VAL A 186 6.51 11.77 9.06
N ARG A 187 6.08 12.96 8.63
CA ARG A 187 4.89 13.64 9.16
C ARG A 187 3.58 12.98 8.70
N GLY A 188 2.52 13.19 9.48
CA GLY A 188 1.17 12.72 9.14
C GLY A 188 0.93 11.23 9.40
N VAL A 189 1.93 10.50 9.89
CA VAL A 189 1.84 9.08 10.26
C VAL A 189 1.42 8.90 11.72
N ASP A 190 2.11 9.61 12.62
CA ASP A 190 1.78 9.68 14.05
C ASP A 190 1.91 11.13 14.55
N ASP A 191 0.78 11.73 14.86
CA ASP A 191 0.71 13.11 15.33
C ASP A 191 1.38 13.30 16.69
N ARG A 192 1.42 12.27 17.55
CA ARG A 192 2.07 12.35 18.88
C ARG A 192 3.58 12.48 18.74
N ILE A 193 4.17 11.70 17.82
CA ILE A 193 5.61 11.74 17.53
C ILE A 193 5.98 13.07 16.86
N THR A 194 5.17 13.52 15.90
CA THR A 194 5.35 14.81 15.23
C THR A 194 5.31 15.96 16.24
N GLN A 195 4.30 15.99 17.12
CA GLN A 195 4.15 17.03 18.15
C GLN A 195 5.29 17.00 19.16
N LEU A 196 5.73 15.80 19.60
CA LEU A 196 6.88 15.66 20.49
C LEU A 196 8.14 16.28 19.90
N LEU A 197 8.45 15.99 18.64
CA LEU A 197 9.62 16.54 17.96
C LEU A 197 9.51 18.05 17.74
N ASP A 198 8.36 18.54 17.33
CA ASP A 198 8.13 19.99 17.17
C ASP A 198 8.24 20.72 18.51
N GLU A 199 7.83 20.12 19.63
CA GLU A 199 8.02 20.66 20.97
C GLU A 199 9.50 20.66 21.39
N LEU A 200 10.23 19.57 21.12
CA LEU A 200 11.67 19.50 21.39
C LEU A 200 12.45 20.53 20.60
N ARG A 201 12.16 20.69 19.29
CA ARG A 201 12.78 21.71 18.44
C ARG A 201 12.52 23.12 19.00
N ARG A 202 11.28 23.44 19.34
CA ARG A 202 10.89 24.72 19.90
C ARG A 202 11.55 25.01 21.26
N THR A 203 11.63 24.01 22.13
CA THR A 203 12.19 24.15 23.48
C THR A 203 13.71 24.35 23.44
N ASN A 204 14.39 23.76 22.46
CA ASN A 204 15.82 23.88 22.25
C ASN A 204 16.20 24.99 21.24
N GLU A 205 15.24 25.85 20.87
CA GLU A 205 15.43 26.99 19.94
C GLU A 205 16.07 26.55 18.60
N VAL A 206 15.75 25.35 18.11
CA VAL A 206 16.25 24.84 16.82
C VAL A 206 15.57 25.59 15.70
N ASP A 207 16.35 26.21 14.83
CA ASP A 207 15.85 26.77 13.56
C ASP A 207 15.53 25.60 12.62
N PHE A 208 14.25 25.45 12.26
CA PHE A 208 13.74 24.29 11.54
C PHE A 208 12.83 24.70 10.38
N ASP A 209 13.17 24.20 9.20
CA ASP A 209 12.31 24.29 8.01
C ASP A 209 11.48 23.00 7.87
N PRO A 210 10.13 23.07 7.93
CA PRO A 210 9.26 21.91 7.70
C PRO A 210 9.50 21.18 6.37
N CYS A 211 10.01 21.84 5.34
CA CYS A 211 10.35 21.24 4.06
C CYS A 211 11.37 20.11 4.19
N THR A 212 12.22 20.13 5.22
CA THR A 212 13.22 19.07 5.45
C THR A 212 12.57 17.73 5.80
N ASP A 213 11.45 17.73 6.53
CA ASP A 213 10.67 16.54 6.83
C ASP A 213 9.97 16.01 5.55
N GLU A 214 9.48 16.92 4.68
CA GLU A 214 8.87 16.56 3.40
C GLU A 214 9.89 15.90 2.46
N GLU A 215 11.11 16.44 2.37
CA GLU A 215 12.21 15.86 1.60
C GLU A 215 12.55 14.43 2.04
N PHE A 216 12.47 14.16 3.35
CA PHE A 216 12.71 12.83 3.87
C PHE A 216 11.60 11.85 3.44
N ALA A 217 10.34 12.24 3.52
CA ALA A 217 9.22 11.44 3.05
C ALA A 217 9.32 11.16 1.54
N VAL A 218 9.73 12.18 0.75
CA VAL A 218 10.00 12.04 -0.70
C VAL A 218 11.10 11.01 -0.95
N MET A 219 12.24 11.10 -0.26
CA MET A 219 13.34 10.15 -0.43
C MET A 219 12.92 8.71 -0.11
N LEU A 220 12.18 8.48 0.98
CA LEU A 220 11.65 7.17 1.33
C LEU A 220 10.66 6.62 0.29
N SER A 221 9.93 7.50 -0.37
CA SER A 221 9.05 7.16 -1.49
C SER A 221 9.86 6.79 -2.75
N GLU A 222 10.89 7.56 -3.07
CA GLU A 222 11.79 7.30 -4.20
C GLU A 222 12.60 6.01 -4.05
N LEU A 223 12.97 5.66 -2.80
CA LEU A 223 13.68 4.41 -2.49
C LEU A 223 12.89 3.16 -2.91
N ARG A 224 11.55 3.22 -2.85
CA ARG A 224 10.67 2.12 -3.21
C ARG A 224 10.36 2.00 -4.71
N LEU A 225 10.82 2.95 -5.55
CA LEU A 225 10.60 2.89 -7.00
C LEU A 225 11.21 1.65 -7.64
N ILE A 226 12.38 1.23 -7.17
CA ILE A 226 13.10 0.06 -7.69
C ILE A 226 13.01 -1.06 -6.67
N LYS A 227 12.34 -2.15 -7.04
CA LYS A 227 12.15 -3.33 -6.20
C LYS A 227 13.37 -4.24 -6.26
N ASP A 228 13.78 -4.77 -5.11
CA ASP A 228 14.75 -5.86 -5.05
C ASP A 228 14.10 -7.22 -5.40
N ASP A 229 14.91 -8.28 -5.45
CA ASP A 229 14.41 -9.61 -5.84
C ASP A 229 13.35 -10.15 -4.88
N PHE A 230 13.49 -9.89 -3.57
CA PHE A 230 12.49 -10.29 -2.58
C PHE A 230 11.17 -9.55 -2.80
N GLU A 231 11.22 -8.25 -3.04
CA GLU A 231 10.02 -7.45 -3.32
C GLU A 231 9.28 -7.95 -4.56
N LEU A 232 10.04 -8.30 -5.63
CA LEU A 232 9.47 -8.87 -6.85
C LEU A 232 8.85 -10.27 -6.63
N GLU A 233 9.41 -11.07 -5.73
CA GLU A 233 8.79 -12.35 -5.31
C GLU A 233 7.49 -12.10 -4.55
N GLN A 234 7.44 -11.10 -3.64
CA GLN A 234 6.21 -10.76 -2.93
C GLN A 234 5.12 -10.23 -3.87
N MET A 235 5.49 -9.41 -4.87
CA MET A 235 4.58 -8.99 -5.93
C MET A 235 3.99 -10.18 -6.69
N GLN A 236 4.82 -11.18 -7.06
CA GLN A 236 4.33 -12.37 -7.72
C GLN A 236 3.37 -13.18 -6.83
N LEU A 237 3.67 -13.32 -5.53
CA LEU A 237 2.76 -13.99 -4.58
C LEU A 237 1.41 -13.27 -4.48
N ALA A 238 1.39 -11.93 -4.47
CA ALA A 238 0.16 -11.15 -4.47
C ALA A 238 -0.66 -11.40 -5.75
N VAL A 239 -0.02 -11.42 -6.90
CA VAL A 239 -0.66 -11.73 -8.19
C VAL A 239 -1.19 -13.16 -8.24
N ASP A 240 -0.42 -14.14 -7.76
CA ASP A 240 -0.84 -15.55 -7.73
C ASP A 240 -2.07 -15.75 -6.83
N ALA A 241 -2.09 -15.10 -5.65
CA ALA A 241 -3.24 -15.10 -4.76
C ALA A 241 -4.47 -14.41 -5.39
N THR A 242 -4.24 -13.30 -6.09
CA THR A 242 -5.27 -12.56 -6.83
C THR A 242 -5.90 -13.43 -7.90
N LYS A 243 -5.07 -14.17 -8.67
CA LYS A 243 -5.58 -15.12 -9.68
C LYS A 243 -6.52 -16.16 -9.09
N VAL A 244 -6.17 -16.76 -7.95
CA VAL A 244 -7.06 -17.74 -7.27
C VAL A 244 -8.39 -17.09 -6.90
N GLY A 245 -8.39 -15.85 -6.42
CA GLY A 245 -9.61 -15.10 -6.14
C GLY A 245 -10.46 -14.86 -7.39
N PHE A 246 -9.84 -14.46 -8.52
CA PHE A 246 -10.54 -14.29 -9.81
C PHE A 246 -11.15 -15.60 -10.31
N ASP A 247 -10.40 -16.71 -10.28
CA ASP A 247 -10.89 -18.02 -10.73
C ASP A 247 -12.13 -18.45 -9.91
N ALA A 248 -12.12 -18.18 -8.60
CA ALA A 248 -13.27 -18.48 -7.73
C ALA A 248 -14.49 -17.60 -8.07
N VAL A 249 -14.29 -16.30 -8.27
CA VAL A 249 -15.36 -15.35 -8.65
C VAL A 249 -15.99 -15.73 -10.00
N ILE A 250 -15.16 -16.03 -11.01
CA ILE A 250 -15.65 -16.43 -12.35
C ILE A 250 -16.45 -17.74 -12.27
N THR A 251 -15.95 -18.70 -11.51
CA THR A 251 -16.64 -20.00 -11.30
C THR A 251 -18.02 -19.80 -10.67
N ASP A 252 -18.18 -18.77 -9.84
CA ASP A 252 -19.39 -18.52 -9.06
C ASP A 252 -20.38 -17.51 -9.71
N PHE A 253 -20.12 -17.06 -10.94
CA PHE A 253 -21.05 -16.16 -11.68
C PHE A 253 -22.49 -16.68 -11.73
N PRO A 254 -22.75 -17.98 -12.01
CA PRO A 254 -24.14 -18.47 -12.00
C PRO A 254 -24.82 -18.33 -10.64
N THR A 255 -24.08 -18.49 -9.55
CA THR A 255 -24.60 -18.27 -8.19
C THR A 255 -24.88 -16.79 -7.96
N ALA A 256 -23.98 -15.90 -8.36
CA ALA A 256 -24.13 -14.45 -8.23
C ALA A 256 -25.37 -13.93 -8.99
N VAL A 257 -25.61 -14.42 -10.22
CA VAL A 257 -26.83 -14.13 -11.00
C VAL A 257 -28.08 -14.60 -10.28
N ALA A 258 -28.08 -15.84 -9.78
CA ALA A 258 -29.25 -16.44 -9.14
C ALA A 258 -29.61 -15.80 -7.77
N LYS A 259 -28.62 -15.31 -7.04
CA LYS A 259 -28.81 -14.74 -5.68
C LYS A 259 -29.26 -13.28 -5.66
N GLY A 260 -29.03 -12.52 -6.74
CA GLY A 260 -29.15 -11.07 -6.75
C GLY A 260 -28.03 -10.37 -5.98
N ARG A 261 -27.89 -9.06 -6.15
CA ARG A 261 -26.74 -8.28 -5.64
C ARG A 261 -25.40 -8.91 -6.07
N GLY A 262 -25.34 -9.32 -7.32
CA GLY A 262 -24.25 -10.15 -7.83
C GLY A 262 -22.88 -9.48 -7.77
N GLU A 263 -22.81 -8.15 -7.93
CA GLU A 263 -21.55 -7.39 -7.74
C GLU A 263 -20.98 -7.61 -6.31
N ARG A 264 -21.86 -7.51 -5.30
CA ARG A 264 -21.46 -7.73 -3.90
C ARG A 264 -21.15 -9.19 -3.57
N TRP A 265 -21.78 -10.11 -4.28
CA TRP A 265 -21.42 -11.52 -4.19
C TRP A 265 -20.00 -11.76 -4.68
N CYS A 266 -19.64 -11.21 -5.85
CA CYS A 266 -18.28 -11.30 -6.41
C CYS A 266 -17.24 -10.68 -5.45
N GLU A 267 -17.51 -9.48 -4.93
CA GLU A 267 -16.67 -8.84 -3.90
C GLU A 267 -16.44 -9.75 -2.70
N GLY A 268 -17.51 -10.36 -2.18
CA GLY A 268 -17.43 -11.25 -1.00
C GLY A 268 -16.65 -12.54 -1.27
N VAL A 269 -16.82 -13.14 -2.44
CA VAL A 269 -16.05 -14.33 -2.86
C VAL A 269 -14.56 -14.00 -2.98
N PHE A 270 -14.22 -12.88 -3.63
CA PHE A 270 -12.84 -12.43 -3.73
C PHE A 270 -12.21 -12.16 -2.36
N ALA A 271 -12.91 -11.41 -1.49
CA ALA A 271 -12.45 -11.09 -0.15
C ALA A 271 -12.18 -12.33 0.72
N LEU A 272 -12.98 -13.41 0.57
CA LEU A 272 -12.72 -14.68 1.22
C LEU A 272 -11.34 -15.24 0.85
N HIS A 273 -11.01 -15.26 -0.44
CA HIS A 273 -9.73 -15.78 -0.93
C HIS A 273 -8.57 -14.84 -0.59
N ALA A 274 -8.77 -13.53 -0.71
CA ALA A 274 -7.77 -12.53 -0.33
C ALA A 274 -7.37 -12.67 1.14
N ARG A 275 -8.35 -12.82 2.05
CA ARG A 275 -8.07 -12.98 3.48
C ARG A 275 -7.50 -14.35 3.84
N HIS A 276 -7.76 -15.38 3.04
CA HIS A 276 -7.22 -16.72 3.27
C HIS A 276 -5.77 -16.87 2.79
N LEU A 277 -5.44 -16.25 1.66
CA LEU A 277 -4.15 -16.41 0.98
C LEU A 277 -3.16 -15.27 1.26
N GLY A 278 -3.63 -14.17 1.80
CA GLY A 278 -2.85 -12.99 2.14
C GLY A 278 -3.39 -12.30 3.37
N ASN A 279 -3.01 -11.03 3.53
CA ASN A 279 -3.50 -10.19 4.61
C ASN A 279 -4.97 -9.80 4.41
N ASP A 280 -5.30 -9.23 3.25
CA ASP A 280 -6.66 -8.77 2.91
C ASP A 280 -6.73 -8.36 1.42
N VAL A 281 -7.83 -7.75 1.00
CA VAL A 281 -7.88 -7.03 -0.27
C VAL A 281 -6.95 -5.80 -0.19
N GLY A 282 -6.21 -5.54 -1.25
CA GLY A 282 -5.26 -4.43 -1.28
C GLY A 282 -5.92 -3.06 -1.36
N TYR A 283 -7.15 -3.02 -1.91
CA TYR A 283 -7.99 -1.83 -2.05
C TYR A 283 -9.46 -2.24 -2.14
N GLY A 284 -10.36 -1.26 -2.12
CA GLY A 284 -11.80 -1.54 -2.28
C GLY A 284 -12.09 -2.16 -3.64
N SER A 285 -12.40 -3.45 -3.65
CA SER A 285 -12.68 -4.20 -4.89
C SER A 285 -13.77 -3.55 -5.72
N ILE A 286 -13.57 -3.47 -7.02
CA ILE A 286 -14.54 -2.96 -7.99
C ILE A 286 -15.14 -4.17 -8.72
N CYS A 287 -16.45 -4.36 -8.55
CA CYS A 287 -17.21 -5.39 -9.24
C CYS A 287 -18.37 -4.68 -9.98
N ALA A 288 -18.12 -4.22 -11.19
CA ALA A 288 -19.02 -3.31 -11.91
C ALA A 288 -19.68 -3.99 -13.11
N SER A 289 -20.99 -4.29 -12.99
CA SER A 289 -21.78 -4.94 -14.05
C SER A 289 -22.47 -3.91 -14.95
N GLY A 290 -22.49 -4.16 -16.25
CA GLY A 290 -23.16 -3.32 -17.24
C GLY A 290 -22.68 -1.86 -17.22
N ASP A 291 -23.58 -0.90 -17.13
CA ASP A 291 -23.26 0.54 -17.15
C ASP A 291 -22.45 1.02 -15.92
N HIS A 292 -22.44 0.26 -14.82
CA HIS A 292 -21.60 0.56 -13.65
C HIS A 292 -20.12 0.54 -14.00
N ALA A 293 -19.68 -0.29 -14.95
CA ALA A 293 -18.30 -0.35 -15.44
C ALA A 293 -17.80 0.98 -16.05
N ASN A 294 -18.70 1.91 -16.36
CA ASN A 294 -18.38 3.26 -16.81
C ASN A 294 -18.11 4.25 -15.66
N THR A 295 -18.08 3.76 -14.41
CA THR A 295 -17.67 4.51 -13.21
C THR A 295 -16.39 3.90 -12.69
N LEU A 296 -15.28 4.64 -12.78
CA LEU A 296 -13.92 4.11 -12.57
C LEU A 296 -13.75 3.43 -11.22
N HIS A 297 -14.20 4.04 -10.13
CA HIS A 297 -14.13 3.49 -8.77
C HIS A 297 -15.53 3.11 -8.26
N TRP A 298 -16.15 2.12 -8.91
CA TRP A 298 -17.44 1.58 -8.49
C TRP A 298 -17.29 0.60 -7.33
N ILE A 299 -16.98 1.10 -6.15
CA ILE A 299 -16.80 0.31 -4.92
C ILE A 299 -18.11 0.05 -4.14
N ARG A 300 -19.25 0.57 -4.63
CA ARG A 300 -20.55 0.33 -3.99
C ARG A 300 -21.02 -1.11 -4.17
N ASN A 301 -20.70 -1.69 -5.32
CA ASN A 301 -20.97 -3.08 -5.67
C ASN A 301 -22.43 -3.49 -5.33
N ASP A 302 -23.42 -2.64 -5.68
CA ASP A 302 -24.81 -2.81 -5.29
C ASP A 302 -25.73 -3.27 -6.42
N GLY A 303 -25.17 -3.57 -7.61
CA GLY A 303 -25.86 -4.04 -8.77
C GLY A 303 -26.07 -5.55 -8.83
N ASP A 304 -26.99 -5.96 -9.72
CA ASP A 304 -27.22 -7.35 -10.08
C ASP A 304 -26.35 -7.75 -11.29
N LEU A 305 -25.98 -9.04 -11.36
CA LEU A 305 -25.42 -9.63 -12.56
C LEU A 305 -26.54 -10.14 -13.48
N ARG A 306 -26.40 -9.93 -14.78
CA ARG A 306 -27.39 -10.37 -15.79
C ARG A 306 -26.70 -10.98 -16.99
N ASP A 307 -27.25 -12.07 -17.51
CA ASP A 307 -26.80 -12.66 -18.75
C ASP A 307 -26.83 -11.61 -19.90
N GLY A 308 -25.80 -11.62 -20.73
CA GLY A 308 -25.63 -10.65 -21.82
C GLY A 308 -24.89 -9.35 -21.42
N ASP A 309 -24.75 -9.06 -20.13
CA ASP A 309 -23.94 -7.94 -19.64
C ASP A 309 -22.45 -8.34 -19.49
N LEU A 310 -21.59 -7.35 -19.45
CA LEU A 310 -20.22 -7.50 -19.01
C LEU A 310 -20.13 -7.21 -17.50
N ILE A 311 -19.15 -7.81 -16.84
CA ILE A 311 -18.68 -7.39 -15.53
C ILE A 311 -17.20 -6.99 -15.61
N LEU A 312 -16.89 -5.80 -15.13
CA LEU A 312 -15.53 -5.34 -14.90
C LEU A 312 -15.19 -5.67 -13.45
N LEU A 313 -14.17 -6.47 -13.27
CA LEU A 313 -13.60 -6.85 -11.97
C LEU A 313 -12.21 -6.25 -11.86
N ASP A 314 -12.02 -5.41 -10.86
CA ASP A 314 -10.75 -4.76 -10.56
C ASP A 314 -10.45 -5.00 -9.08
N MET A 315 -9.54 -5.92 -8.82
CA MET A 315 -9.31 -6.52 -7.52
C MET A 315 -7.88 -6.99 -7.38
N GLY A 316 -7.29 -6.77 -6.21
CA GLY A 316 -5.95 -7.22 -5.88
C GLY A 316 -5.83 -7.70 -4.43
N VAL A 317 -4.96 -8.68 -4.20
CA VAL A 317 -4.61 -9.19 -2.87
C VAL A 317 -3.41 -8.43 -2.34
N GLU A 318 -3.48 -7.99 -1.08
CA GLU A 318 -2.33 -7.59 -0.29
C GLU A 318 -1.83 -8.81 0.49
N VAL A 319 -0.58 -9.22 0.29
CA VAL A 319 0.02 -10.30 1.06
C VAL A 319 0.49 -9.83 2.44
N ASP A 320 0.87 -10.76 3.34
CA ASP A 320 1.27 -10.44 4.73
C ASP A 320 2.43 -9.44 4.83
N THR A 321 3.27 -9.37 3.81
CA THR A 321 4.37 -8.40 3.67
C THR A 321 3.92 -7.04 3.10
N LEU A 322 2.62 -6.85 2.87
CA LEU A 322 1.93 -5.67 2.35
C LEU A 322 2.10 -5.42 0.84
N TYR A 323 2.86 -6.24 0.11
CA TYR A 323 2.91 -6.11 -1.34
C TYR A 323 1.56 -6.44 -1.94
N THR A 324 1.14 -5.60 -2.88
CA THR A 324 -0.24 -5.56 -3.38
C THR A 324 -0.24 -5.75 -4.89
N ALA A 325 -1.09 -6.65 -5.39
CA ALA A 325 -1.38 -6.79 -6.82
C ALA A 325 -2.52 -5.85 -7.23
N ASP A 326 -2.54 -5.50 -8.52
CA ASP A 326 -3.59 -4.70 -9.14
C ASP A 326 -3.98 -5.29 -10.50
N VAL A 327 -5.14 -5.93 -10.57
CA VAL A 327 -5.54 -6.66 -11.77
C VAL A 327 -6.98 -6.33 -12.14
N THR A 328 -7.18 -5.87 -13.37
CA THR A 328 -8.52 -5.70 -13.92
C THR A 328 -8.79 -6.68 -15.06
N ARG A 329 -9.95 -7.32 -15.01
CA ARG A 329 -10.51 -8.13 -16.11
C ARG A 329 -11.95 -7.74 -16.36
N THR A 330 -12.30 -7.59 -17.65
CA THR A 330 -13.71 -7.40 -18.08
C THR A 330 -14.18 -8.63 -18.82
N LEU A 331 -15.24 -9.28 -18.33
CA LEU A 331 -15.69 -10.58 -18.78
C LEU A 331 -17.20 -10.57 -19.08
N PRO A 332 -17.67 -11.33 -20.09
CA PRO A 332 -19.11 -11.55 -20.29
C PRO A 332 -19.64 -12.49 -19.20
N ILE A 333 -20.72 -12.11 -18.54
CA ILE A 333 -21.30 -12.86 -17.40
C ILE A 333 -21.77 -14.25 -17.84
N ASP A 334 -22.30 -14.37 -19.06
CA ASP A 334 -22.73 -15.64 -19.66
C ASP A 334 -21.64 -16.37 -20.48
N GLY A 335 -20.39 -15.88 -20.42
CA GLY A 335 -19.25 -16.45 -21.13
C GLY A 335 -19.16 -16.09 -22.62
N THR A 336 -20.04 -15.23 -23.15
CA THR A 336 -20.07 -14.90 -24.58
C THR A 336 -20.15 -13.40 -24.85
N PHE A 337 -19.14 -12.85 -25.50
CA PHE A 337 -19.19 -11.45 -25.97
C PHE A 337 -20.18 -11.27 -27.11
N THR A 338 -21.01 -10.25 -27.04
CA THR A 338 -21.72 -9.74 -28.23
C THR A 338 -20.70 -9.14 -29.22
N PRO A 339 -21.06 -8.97 -30.53
CA PRO A 339 -20.16 -8.33 -31.49
C PRO A 339 -19.69 -6.91 -31.05
N ALA A 340 -20.58 -6.14 -30.43
CA ALA A 340 -20.30 -4.79 -29.96
C ALA A 340 -19.29 -4.81 -28.77
N GLN A 341 -19.52 -5.68 -27.77
CA GLN A 341 -18.64 -5.87 -26.63
C GLN A 341 -17.25 -6.35 -27.07
N ARG A 342 -17.19 -7.36 -27.96
CA ARG A 342 -15.93 -7.88 -28.51
C ARG A 342 -15.14 -6.79 -29.24
N LYS A 343 -15.80 -5.97 -30.04
CA LYS A 343 -15.18 -4.85 -30.76
C LYS A 343 -14.46 -3.89 -29.80
N VAL A 344 -15.11 -3.52 -28.70
CA VAL A 344 -14.52 -2.62 -27.68
C VAL A 344 -13.42 -3.34 -26.90
N TYR A 345 -13.65 -4.62 -26.52
CA TYR A 345 -12.68 -5.42 -25.78
C TYR A 345 -11.36 -5.57 -26.55
N GLU A 346 -11.43 -5.91 -27.84
CA GLU A 346 -10.24 -6.07 -28.70
C GLU A 346 -9.45 -4.76 -28.84
N ALA A 347 -10.12 -3.61 -28.89
CA ALA A 347 -9.47 -2.30 -28.92
C ALA A 347 -8.72 -1.99 -27.61
N VAL A 348 -9.35 -2.27 -26.46
CA VAL A 348 -8.70 -2.08 -25.15
C VAL A 348 -7.54 -3.05 -24.97
N LEU A 349 -7.69 -4.31 -25.37
CA LEU A 349 -6.60 -5.31 -25.33
C LEU A 349 -5.41 -4.89 -26.21
N ALA A 350 -5.68 -4.36 -27.42
CA ALA A 350 -4.62 -3.84 -28.28
C ALA A 350 -3.92 -2.62 -27.66
N ALA A 351 -4.67 -1.75 -26.99
CA ALA A 351 -4.10 -0.60 -26.27
C ALA A 351 -3.23 -1.02 -25.10
N GLN A 352 -3.68 -2.03 -24.34
CA GLN A 352 -2.92 -2.59 -23.23
C GLN A 352 -1.60 -3.21 -23.74
N GLN A 353 -1.65 -4.03 -24.79
CA GLN A 353 -0.45 -4.63 -25.38
C GLN A 353 0.54 -3.57 -25.86
N ALA A 354 0.06 -2.49 -26.49
CA ALA A 354 0.94 -1.38 -26.89
C ALA A 354 1.63 -0.70 -25.71
N GLY A 355 0.92 -0.52 -24.58
CA GLY A 355 1.49 -0.01 -23.34
C GLY A 355 2.56 -0.97 -22.76
N ILE A 356 2.26 -2.27 -22.72
CA ILE A 356 3.19 -3.30 -22.23
C ILE A 356 4.47 -3.32 -23.10
N ASP A 357 4.33 -3.25 -24.41
CA ASP A 357 5.47 -3.23 -25.36
C ASP A 357 6.34 -1.96 -25.16
N ALA A 358 5.75 -0.85 -24.75
CA ALA A 358 6.45 0.38 -24.42
C ALA A 358 7.14 0.35 -23.05
N ALA A 359 6.68 -0.49 -22.11
CA ALA A 359 7.20 -0.61 -20.75
C ALA A 359 8.55 -1.33 -20.72
N ARG A 360 9.65 -0.64 -21.05
CA ARG A 360 11.02 -1.18 -21.10
C ARG A 360 12.02 -0.22 -20.47
N ALA A 361 13.16 -0.76 -20.05
CA ALA A 361 14.26 0.06 -19.53
C ALA A 361 14.70 1.11 -20.56
N GLY A 362 14.85 2.36 -20.10
CA GLY A 362 15.23 3.51 -20.93
C GLY A 362 14.06 4.24 -21.59
N ALA A 363 12.85 3.66 -21.65
CA ALA A 363 11.64 4.39 -22.02
C ALA A 363 11.24 5.36 -20.88
N THR A 364 10.50 6.41 -21.20
CA THR A 364 9.89 7.24 -20.16
C THR A 364 8.57 6.63 -19.68
N PHE A 365 8.17 6.91 -18.45
CA PHE A 365 6.88 6.48 -17.92
C PHE A 365 5.70 6.97 -18.80
N HIS A 366 5.83 8.17 -19.39
CA HIS A 366 4.82 8.72 -20.29
C HIS A 366 4.65 7.91 -21.59
N GLU A 367 5.75 7.34 -22.14
CA GLU A 367 5.66 6.56 -23.38
C GLU A 367 4.72 5.36 -23.25
N VAL A 368 4.57 4.79 -22.05
CA VAL A 368 3.62 3.70 -21.77
C VAL A 368 2.17 4.19 -21.96
N HIS A 369 1.86 5.34 -21.37
CA HIS A 369 0.56 5.98 -21.51
C HIS A 369 0.28 6.38 -22.97
N ASP A 370 1.22 7.06 -23.60
CA ASP A 370 1.07 7.59 -24.96
C ASP A 370 0.84 6.46 -25.98
N ALA A 371 1.54 5.32 -25.81
CA ALA A 371 1.36 4.14 -26.66
C ALA A 371 -0.07 3.58 -26.55
N SER A 372 -0.57 3.41 -25.33
CA SER A 372 -1.95 2.93 -25.09
C SER A 372 -3.00 3.90 -25.62
N ILE A 373 -2.85 5.19 -25.35
CA ILE A 373 -3.82 6.22 -25.73
C ILE A 373 -3.84 6.44 -27.23
N ARG A 374 -2.73 6.29 -27.93
CA ARG A 374 -2.70 6.35 -29.40
C ARG A 374 -3.62 5.28 -30.01
N VAL A 375 -3.52 4.04 -29.55
CA VAL A 375 -4.39 2.94 -30.02
C VAL A 375 -5.86 3.22 -29.72
N ILE A 376 -6.17 3.73 -28.53
CA ILE A 376 -7.54 4.14 -28.17
C ILE A 376 -8.05 5.24 -29.11
N ALA A 377 -7.27 6.28 -29.38
CA ALA A 377 -7.65 7.37 -30.27
C ALA A 377 -7.87 6.91 -31.73
N GLU A 378 -7.02 6.00 -32.22
CA GLU A 378 -7.15 5.40 -33.55
C GLU A 378 -8.45 4.61 -33.70
N HIS A 379 -8.81 3.78 -32.70
CA HIS A 379 -10.07 3.05 -32.71
C HIS A 379 -11.29 3.99 -32.62
N LEU A 380 -11.26 4.98 -31.73
CA LEU A 380 -12.34 5.97 -31.61
C LEU A 380 -12.54 6.76 -32.91
N HIS A 381 -11.44 7.12 -33.60
CA HIS A 381 -11.49 7.80 -34.89
C HIS A 381 -12.06 6.88 -35.98
N ALA A 382 -11.55 5.64 -36.09
CA ALA A 382 -12.03 4.65 -37.05
C ALA A 382 -13.52 4.30 -36.89
N TRP A 383 -14.05 4.40 -35.67
CA TRP A 383 -15.47 4.20 -35.39
C TRP A 383 -16.33 5.46 -35.63
N GLY A 384 -15.71 6.59 -35.99
CA GLY A 384 -16.41 7.87 -36.20
C GLY A 384 -16.91 8.52 -34.90
N ILE A 385 -16.37 8.12 -33.76
CA ILE A 385 -16.71 8.65 -32.43
C ILE A 385 -15.87 9.89 -32.12
N LEU A 386 -14.57 9.85 -32.43
CA LEU A 386 -13.66 10.97 -32.22
C LEU A 386 -13.97 12.08 -33.27
N PRO A 387 -14.30 13.31 -32.82
CA PRO A 387 -14.74 14.38 -33.73
C PRO A 387 -13.60 15.08 -34.49
N VAL A 388 -12.33 14.76 -34.13
CA VAL A 388 -11.12 15.34 -34.71
C VAL A 388 -10.17 14.23 -35.16
N SER A 389 -9.08 14.58 -35.83
CA SER A 389 -8.04 13.60 -36.19
C SER A 389 -7.37 13.05 -34.94
N VAL A 390 -6.67 11.91 -35.07
CA VAL A 390 -5.91 11.30 -33.97
C VAL A 390 -4.85 12.28 -33.50
N GLU A 391 -4.10 12.89 -34.38
CA GLU A 391 -3.02 13.83 -34.07
C GLU A 391 -3.55 15.08 -33.34
N GLU A 392 -4.69 15.63 -33.78
CA GLU A 392 -5.34 16.75 -33.08
C GLU A 392 -5.80 16.34 -31.67
N SER A 393 -6.36 15.13 -31.52
CA SER A 393 -6.80 14.63 -30.22
C SER A 393 -5.63 14.37 -29.27
N LEU A 394 -4.47 13.98 -29.78
CA LEU A 394 -3.26 13.69 -28.99
C LEU A 394 -2.39 14.94 -28.72
N ASP A 395 -2.72 16.08 -29.33
CA ASP A 395 -1.98 17.31 -29.05
C ASP A 395 -2.10 17.70 -27.57
N PRO A 396 -0.97 17.87 -26.85
CA PRO A 396 -0.99 18.06 -25.38
C PRO A 396 -1.56 19.41 -24.94
N VAL A 397 -1.67 20.39 -25.84
CA VAL A 397 -2.12 21.76 -25.56
C VAL A 397 -3.56 21.99 -26.03
N THR A 398 -3.90 21.52 -27.20
CA THR A 398 -5.19 21.82 -27.87
C THR A 398 -6.08 20.60 -28.05
N GLY A 399 -5.58 19.39 -27.79
CA GLY A 399 -6.26 18.11 -27.96
C GLY A 399 -7.01 17.66 -26.69
N GLY A 400 -7.06 16.35 -26.49
CA GLY A 400 -7.65 15.70 -25.33
C GLY A 400 -9.07 15.18 -25.51
N GLN A 401 -9.65 15.23 -26.75
CA GLN A 401 -11.03 14.79 -27.00
C GLN A 401 -11.25 13.31 -26.70
N HIS A 402 -10.25 12.44 -26.91
CA HIS A 402 -10.26 11.01 -26.53
C HIS A 402 -10.53 10.80 -25.04
N ARG A 403 -10.15 11.75 -24.18
CA ARG A 403 -10.32 11.66 -22.71
C ARG A 403 -11.78 11.64 -22.27
N ARG A 404 -12.72 11.96 -23.13
CA ARG A 404 -14.15 11.77 -22.84
C ARG A 404 -14.49 10.30 -22.54
N TRP A 405 -13.74 9.38 -23.16
CA TRP A 405 -13.99 7.94 -23.07
C TRP A 405 -12.83 7.17 -22.40
N MET A 406 -11.70 7.85 -22.14
CA MET A 406 -10.56 7.32 -21.39
C MET A 406 -9.91 8.48 -20.61
N VAL A 407 -10.37 8.75 -19.38
CA VAL A 407 -10.07 9.98 -18.64
C VAL A 407 -8.87 9.87 -17.70
N HIS A 408 -8.49 8.64 -17.30
CA HIS A 408 -7.43 8.39 -16.32
C HIS A 408 -6.05 8.14 -16.98
N GLY A 409 -5.00 8.04 -16.17
CA GLY A 409 -3.71 7.52 -16.58
C GLY A 409 -3.79 6.02 -16.85
N THR A 410 -2.94 5.51 -17.73
CA THR A 410 -2.91 4.07 -18.01
C THR A 410 -1.92 3.32 -17.14
N SER A 411 -1.26 3.99 -16.19
CA SER A 411 -0.20 3.37 -15.38
C SER A 411 0.04 4.15 -14.09
N HIS A 412 0.41 3.42 -13.05
CA HIS A 412 1.01 3.94 -11.82
C HIS A 412 2.09 2.96 -11.30
N HIS A 413 2.95 3.42 -10.39
CA HIS A 413 3.86 2.52 -9.69
C HIS A 413 3.09 1.70 -8.65
N LEU A 414 3.51 0.47 -8.47
CA LEU A 414 2.90 -0.55 -7.64
C LEU A 414 3.94 -1.19 -6.72
N GLY A 415 3.57 -1.59 -5.52
CA GLY A 415 4.47 -2.22 -4.56
C GLY A 415 3.80 -2.53 -3.23
N ILE A 416 4.35 -2.01 -2.12
CA ILE A 416 3.72 -2.09 -0.80
C ILE A 416 2.36 -1.40 -0.82
N ASP A 417 2.23 -0.26 -1.48
CA ASP A 417 0.95 0.39 -1.72
C ASP A 417 0.48 0.11 -3.14
N VAL A 418 -0.84 0.00 -3.36
CA VAL A 418 -1.41 -0.14 -4.71
C VAL A 418 -1.01 1.05 -5.60
N HIS A 419 -1.11 2.28 -5.09
CA HIS A 419 -0.53 3.48 -5.70
C HIS A 419 0.77 3.83 -4.97
N ASP A 420 1.82 3.04 -5.19
CA ASP A 420 3.09 3.19 -4.46
C ASP A 420 3.88 4.40 -4.94
N CYS A 421 4.82 4.84 -4.11
CA CYS A 421 5.76 5.92 -4.41
C CYS A 421 5.09 7.27 -4.72
N ALA A 422 3.88 7.52 -4.22
CA ALA A 422 3.07 8.69 -4.58
C ALA A 422 3.70 10.04 -4.17
N GLN A 423 4.66 10.05 -3.23
CA GLN A 423 5.40 11.25 -2.81
C GLN A 423 6.71 11.44 -3.57
N ALA A 424 7.11 10.50 -4.43
CA ALA A 424 8.30 10.65 -5.25
C ALA A 424 8.20 11.88 -6.15
N ARG A 425 9.32 12.54 -6.38
CA ARG A 425 9.36 13.70 -7.26
C ARG A 425 8.94 13.31 -8.68
N LYS A 426 8.25 14.24 -9.33
CA LYS A 426 7.70 14.06 -10.68
C LYS A 426 8.76 13.59 -11.68
N GLU A 427 10.00 14.10 -11.55
CA GLU A 427 11.15 13.75 -12.40
C GLU A 427 11.59 12.28 -12.27
N PHE A 428 11.25 11.61 -11.17
CA PHE A 428 11.55 10.20 -10.92
C PHE A 428 10.34 9.30 -11.09
N TYR A 429 9.15 9.83 -10.91
CA TYR A 429 7.89 9.11 -11.04
C TYR A 429 7.31 9.27 -12.46
N ARG A 430 6.60 10.37 -12.68
CA ARG A 430 5.79 10.59 -13.89
C ARG A 430 6.62 10.94 -15.12
N ASP A 431 7.64 11.78 -14.96
CA ASP A 431 8.54 12.20 -16.03
C ASP A 431 9.84 11.36 -16.03
N GLY A 432 9.88 10.31 -15.19
CA GLY A 432 11.04 9.47 -14.97
C GLY A 432 11.29 8.50 -16.11
N THR A 433 12.55 8.10 -16.24
CA THR A 433 12.97 7.00 -17.11
C THR A 433 12.77 5.68 -16.36
N LEU A 434 12.11 4.72 -17.00
CA LEU A 434 11.91 3.38 -16.47
C LEU A 434 13.25 2.65 -16.34
N LYS A 435 13.43 2.00 -15.19
CA LYS A 435 14.62 1.24 -14.83
C LYS A 435 14.26 -0.20 -14.48
N PRO A 436 15.18 -1.16 -14.69
CA PRO A 436 14.97 -2.53 -14.20
C PRO A 436 14.62 -2.56 -12.71
N GLY A 437 13.65 -3.39 -12.34
CA GLY A 437 13.11 -3.47 -10.97
C GLY A 437 11.93 -2.54 -10.69
N MET A 438 11.60 -1.59 -11.57
CA MET A 438 10.36 -0.84 -11.43
C MET A 438 9.16 -1.72 -11.76
N CYS A 439 8.12 -1.64 -10.93
CA CYS A 439 6.85 -2.32 -11.12
C CYS A 439 5.75 -1.27 -11.35
N ILE A 440 5.02 -1.41 -12.45
CA ILE A 440 3.96 -0.47 -12.86
C ILE A 440 2.74 -1.24 -13.37
N THR A 441 1.55 -0.64 -13.28
CA THR A 441 0.36 -1.15 -13.95
C THR A 441 0.33 -0.73 -15.42
N VAL A 442 -0.39 -1.49 -16.26
CA VAL A 442 -0.79 -1.07 -17.61
C VAL A 442 -2.29 -1.36 -17.76
N GLU A 443 -3.11 -0.30 -17.68
CA GLU A 443 -4.55 -0.39 -17.43
C GLU A 443 -5.42 0.51 -18.34
N PRO A 444 -5.26 0.51 -19.67
CA PRO A 444 -6.14 1.30 -20.51
C PRO A 444 -7.61 0.80 -20.44
N GLY A 445 -8.54 1.71 -20.71
CA GLY A 445 -9.97 1.39 -20.77
C GLY A 445 -10.71 2.20 -21.80
N LEU A 446 -11.96 1.81 -22.04
CA LEU A 446 -12.97 2.57 -22.79
C LEU A 446 -14.30 2.52 -22.03
N TYR A 447 -14.89 3.71 -21.84
CA TYR A 447 -16.06 3.88 -20.98
C TYR A 447 -17.18 4.62 -21.76
N PHE A 448 -18.14 3.85 -22.27
CA PHE A 448 -19.25 4.36 -23.07
C PHE A 448 -20.53 4.39 -22.23
N LYS A 449 -20.70 5.45 -21.43
CA LYS A 449 -21.91 5.59 -20.60
C LYS A 449 -23.18 5.45 -21.42
N SER A 450 -24.18 4.78 -20.88
CA SER A 450 -25.50 4.60 -21.53
C SER A 450 -26.17 5.92 -21.91
N THR A 451 -25.83 7.00 -21.24
CA THR A 451 -26.35 8.36 -21.45
C THR A 451 -25.53 9.20 -22.44
N ASP A 452 -24.42 8.66 -22.99
CA ASP A 452 -23.57 9.41 -23.93
C ASP A 452 -24.11 9.31 -25.35
N LEU A 453 -24.78 10.38 -25.83
CA LEU A 453 -25.40 10.43 -27.14
C LEU A 453 -24.40 10.63 -28.30
N LEU A 454 -23.12 10.90 -28.04
CA LEU A 454 -22.08 10.91 -29.08
C LEU A 454 -21.62 9.50 -29.46
N VAL A 455 -21.89 8.53 -28.59
CA VAL A 455 -21.56 7.12 -28.83
C VAL A 455 -22.69 6.44 -29.59
N PRO A 456 -22.39 5.61 -30.62
CA PRO A 456 -23.38 4.76 -31.29
C PRO A 456 -24.18 3.93 -30.28
N GLU A 457 -25.47 3.77 -30.53
CA GLU A 457 -26.41 3.14 -29.58
C GLU A 457 -25.96 1.74 -29.16
N GLU A 458 -25.42 0.96 -30.10
CA GLU A 458 -24.91 -0.41 -29.84
C GLU A 458 -23.68 -0.48 -28.94
N LEU A 459 -22.98 0.62 -28.72
CA LEU A 459 -21.80 0.69 -27.82
C LEU A 459 -22.11 1.30 -26.46
N ARG A 460 -23.29 1.94 -26.30
CA ARG A 460 -23.65 2.59 -25.03
C ARG A 460 -23.82 1.58 -23.91
N GLY A 461 -23.33 1.92 -22.72
CA GLY A 461 -23.36 1.06 -21.55
C GLY A 461 -22.19 0.06 -21.48
N ILE A 462 -21.29 0.04 -22.48
CA ILE A 462 -20.09 -0.80 -22.46
C ILE A 462 -18.96 -0.05 -21.78
N GLY A 463 -18.46 -0.60 -20.67
CA GLY A 463 -17.25 -0.16 -19.98
C GLY A 463 -16.28 -1.32 -19.90
N ILE A 464 -15.03 -1.10 -20.33
CA ILE A 464 -13.98 -2.12 -20.36
C ILE A 464 -12.67 -1.51 -19.89
N ARG A 465 -12.00 -2.18 -18.93
CA ARG A 465 -10.60 -1.99 -18.53
C ARG A 465 -9.93 -3.35 -18.50
N ILE A 466 -8.69 -3.40 -18.94
CA ILE A 466 -7.81 -4.57 -18.85
C ILE A 466 -6.51 -4.10 -18.29
N GLU A 467 -6.05 -4.73 -17.22
CA GLU A 467 -4.91 -4.30 -16.42
C GLU A 467 -4.02 -5.45 -16.02
N ASP A 468 -2.73 -5.25 -16.14
CA ASP A 468 -1.70 -6.15 -15.67
C ASP A 468 -0.60 -5.42 -14.91
N ASP A 469 0.02 -6.14 -13.98
CA ASP A 469 1.23 -5.76 -13.23
C ASP A 469 2.46 -6.08 -14.04
N ILE A 470 3.25 -5.07 -14.37
CA ILE A 470 4.39 -5.16 -15.27
C ILE A 470 5.68 -4.80 -14.54
N VAL A 471 6.64 -5.72 -14.52
CA VAL A 471 8.01 -5.46 -14.04
C VAL A 471 8.91 -5.12 -15.21
N VAL A 472 9.57 -3.96 -15.14
CA VAL A 472 10.60 -3.57 -16.10
C VAL A 472 11.85 -4.40 -15.87
N THR A 473 12.38 -5.02 -16.92
CA THR A 473 13.61 -5.81 -16.91
C THR A 473 14.73 -5.14 -17.72
N ALA A 474 15.93 -5.68 -17.67
CA ALA A 474 17.08 -5.12 -18.43
C ALA A 474 16.87 -5.19 -19.95
N ASP A 475 16.12 -6.18 -20.44
CA ASP A 475 15.92 -6.52 -21.86
C ASP A 475 14.46 -6.39 -22.33
N GLY A 476 13.57 -5.81 -21.51
CA GLY A 476 12.17 -5.62 -21.84
C GLY A 476 11.29 -5.43 -20.62
N SER A 477 10.22 -6.22 -20.53
CA SER A 477 9.34 -6.28 -19.37
C SER A 477 8.84 -7.71 -19.11
N ARG A 478 8.43 -7.97 -17.87
CA ARG A 478 7.77 -9.22 -17.46
C ARG A 478 6.38 -8.89 -16.96
N ASN A 479 5.37 -9.47 -17.55
CA ASN A 479 3.99 -9.42 -17.07
C ASN A 479 3.82 -10.45 -15.95
N LEU A 480 3.49 -9.99 -14.73
CA LEU A 480 3.29 -10.85 -13.55
C LEU A 480 1.90 -11.51 -13.54
N SER A 481 0.92 -10.84 -14.14
CA SER A 481 -0.51 -11.22 -14.11
C SER A 481 -1.00 -11.86 -15.44
N GLN A 482 -0.07 -12.23 -16.31
CA GLN A 482 -0.39 -12.96 -17.52
C GLN A 482 -0.94 -14.35 -17.16
N ALA A 483 -2.24 -14.56 -17.36
CA ALA A 483 -2.94 -15.80 -17.06
C ALA A 483 -2.99 -16.75 -18.26
#